data_16353001c46748f1fa06604eace4b7ec
#
_entry.id   16353001c46748f1fa06604eace4b7ec
#
_cell.length_a   1.000
_cell.length_b   1.000
_cell.length_c   1.000
_cell.angle_alpha   90.00
_cell.angle_beta   90.00
_cell.angle_gamma   90.00
#
_symmetry.space_group_name_H-M   'P 1'
#
loop_
_entity.id
_entity.type
_entity.pdbx_description
1 polymer ?
#
loop_
_entity_poly.entity_id
_entity_poly.type
_entity_poly.pdbx_seq_one_letter_code
_entity_poly.pdbx_strand_id
1 'polypeptide(L)'
;MRLCGQQAVWNYEEENGILTIQGVGAMEDYTDPEQVPWNTFIQKIKTVVIRDGITTVGDYAFAGGSNLQEVSLPGSVEIVGVFSFKGCTELKEIVIPEGVRVLASKAFQFCSALRKVYLPSTLTDVDMRVFGKCESLEEVFYQGSEEQWEQIMISRSASDNQYLVQAKRHCLGTPGTETPEVRSKSPDRYEQIILKVREVLDQGGDGKFYILVPKLWEPGIRAKSGDSTLLVFPDGQTMLIDAGFVECGKHVVSLLRDLHLTSLDGVVLSHSHDDHAGGLQQVAEYIYSQDGGYISCYYRSAFVNSQREKAFFDYIRAKGARTVTDVKEGFHMSIGGVDIAVYNPEEALVESCTGAEEDLNNLSLLMKFTYGKSTFLTSG
;
A
#
# COMPACT_ATOMS: atom_id res chain seq x y z
N MET A 1 -26.92 14.65 -11.37
CA MET A 1 -26.13 13.41 -11.16
C MET A 1 -25.94 13.24 -9.67
N ARG A 2 -26.06 12.02 -9.16
CA ARG A 2 -25.90 11.70 -7.74
C ARG A 2 -24.49 11.21 -7.54
N LEU A 3 -23.59 12.08 -7.07
CA LEU A 3 -22.17 11.79 -6.87
C LEU A 3 -21.94 10.91 -5.63
N CYS A 4 -20.95 10.05 -5.70
CA CYS A 4 -20.38 9.26 -4.60
C CYS A 4 -18.85 9.11 -4.73
N GLY A 5 -18.23 10.13 -5.30
CA GLY A 5 -16.81 10.29 -5.57
C GLY A 5 -16.60 11.44 -6.55
N GLN A 6 -15.37 11.77 -6.90
CA GLN A 6 -15.09 12.90 -7.80
C GLN A 6 -15.74 12.75 -9.19
N GLN A 7 -15.69 11.52 -9.75
CA GLN A 7 -16.29 11.16 -11.03
C GLN A 7 -17.13 9.88 -10.94
N ALA A 8 -17.35 9.35 -9.73
CA ALA A 8 -18.22 8.23 -9.47
C ALA A 8 -19.64 8.71 -9.21
N VAL A 9 -20.62 8.07 -9.83
CA VAL A 9 -22.06 8.37 -9.69
C VAL A 9 -22.83 7.11 -9.37
N TRP A 10 -24.00 7.29 -8.74
CA TRP A 10 -24.84 6.17 -8.39
C TRP A 10 -26.27 6.32 -8.94
N ASN A 11 -26.91 5.18 -9.15
CA ASN A 11 -28.30 5.04 -9.49
C ASN A 11 -28.94 3.89 -8.70
N TYR A 12 -30.17 4.06 -8.25
CA TYR A 12 -30.91 3.05 -7.51
C TYR A 12 -32.24 2.71 -8.20
N GLU A 13 -32.43 1.44 -8.50
CA GLU A 13 -33.68 0.88 -9.02
C GLU A 13 -34.48 0.30 -7.85
N GLU A 14 -35.45 1.10 -7.36
CA GLU A 14 -36.23 0.75 -6.16
C GLU A 14 -37.03 -0.55 -6.33
N GLU A 15 -37.58 -0.81 -7.51
CA GLU A 15 -38.40 -1.99 -7.80
C GLU A 15 -37.63 -3.30 -7.61
N ASN A 16 -36.37 -3.32 -8.02
CA ASN A 16 -35.51 -4.50 -7.97
C ASN A 16 -34.53 -4.50 -6.79
N GLY A 17 -34.40 -3.36 -6.09
CA GLY A 17 -33.43 -3.18 -5.01
C GLY A 17 -31.99 -3.17 -5.50
N ILE A 18 -31.73 -2.68 -6.72
CA ILE A 18 -30.40 -2.68 -7.36
C ILE A 18 -29.77 -1.30 -7.23
N LEU A 19 -28.62 -1.21 -6.57
CA LEU A 19 -27.78 -0.03 -6.53
C LEU A 19 -26.62 -0.20 -7.52
N THR A 20 -26.50 0.67 -8.50
CA THR A 20 -25.40 0.69 -9.48
C THR A 20 -24.48 1.86 -9.20
N ILE A 21 -23.18 1.60 -9.13
CA ILE A 21 -22.11 2.61 -9.07
C ILE A 21 -21.37 2.56 -10.39
N GLN A 22 -21.14 3.71 -11.02
CA GLN A 22 -20.46 3.82 -12.30
C GLN A 22 -19.66 5.12 -12.40
N GLY A 23 -18.72 5.17 -13.34
CA GLY A 23 -17.85 6.33 -13.55
C GLY A 23 -16.39 5.92 -13.53
N VAL A 24 -15.51 6.83 -13.10
CA VAL A 24 -14.06 6.61 -13.12
C VAL A 24 -13.43 7.04 -11.79
N GLY A 25 -12.48 6.24 -11.28
CA GLY A 25 -11.72 6.53 -10.08
C GLY A 25 -12.35 5.98 -8.79
N ALA A 26 -11.93 6.51 -7.65
CA ALA A 26 -12.37 6.03 -6.35
C ALA A 26 -13.79 6.50 -6.01
N MET A 27 -14.55 5.65 -5.31
CA MET A 27 -15.71 6.11 -4.55
C MET A 27 -15.23 7.00 -3.39
N GLU A 28 -16.14 7.80 -2.85
CA GLU A 28 -15.89 8.62 -1.67
C GLU A 28 -15.77 7.74 -0.42
N ASP A 29 -14.81 8.08 0.44
CA ASP A 29 -14.66 7.48 1.76
C ASP A 29 -15.52 8.23 2.77
N TYR A 30 -16.40 7.51 3.44
CA TYR A 30 -17.24 8.07 4.48
C TYR A 30 -16.65 7.74 5.86
N THR A 31 -16.87 8.61 6.83
CA THR A 31 -16.43 8.38 8.22
C THR A 31 -17.50 7.75 9.09
N ASP A 32 -18.74 7.72 8.58
CA ASP A 32 -19.90 7.18 9.26
C ASP A 32 -20.92 6.68 8.22
N PRO A 33 -21.63 5.56 8.46
CA PRO A 33 -22.69 5.09 7.57
C PRO A 33 -23.80 6.12 7.31
N GLU A 34 -24.08 7.04 8.25
CA GLU A 34 -25.12 8.06 8.09
C GLU A 34 -24.79 9.08 6.99
N GLN A 35 -23.52 9.22 6.61
CA GLN A 35 -23.06 10.12 5.55
C GLN A 35 -23.25 9.53 4.15
N VAL A 36 -23.46 8.22 4.05
CA VAL A 36 -23.59 7.53 2.78
C VAL A 36 -24.86 7.95 2.06
N PRO A 37 -24.82 8.37 0.78
CA PRO A 37 -25.99 8.92 0.08
C PRO A 37 -27.22 8.03 0.01
N TRP A 38 -27.05 6.71 0.15
CA TRP A 38 -28.12 5.72 0.14
C TRP A 38 -28.43 5.13 1.52
N ASN A 39 -27.91 5.72 2.60
CA ASN A 39 -28.12 5.23 3.96
C ASN A 39 -29.61 5.11 4.31
N THR A 40 -30.43 6.08 3.92
CA THR A 40 -31.88 6.11 4.22
C THR A 40 -32.65 4.92 3.64
N PHE A 41 -32.10 4.24 2.62
CA PHE A 41 -32.71 3.07 2.00
C PHE A 41 -31.75 1.88 1.87
N ILE A 42 -30.63 1.88 2.61
CA ILE A 42 -29.62 0.81 2.61
C ILE A 42 -30.25 -0.58 2.84
N GLN A 43 -31.29 -0.67 3.68
CA GLN A 43 -32.01 -1.90 3.96
C GLN A 43 -32.90 -2.39 2.80
N LYS A 44 -33.13 -1.57 1.79
CA LYS A 44 -33.88 -1.96 0.59
C LYS A 44 -32.97 -2.50 -0.52
N ILE A 45 -31.64 -2.29 -0.40
CA ILE A 45 -30.65 -2.71 -1.39
C ILE A 45 -30.44 -4.24 -1.24
N LYS A 46 -30.67 -4.96 -2.32
CA LYS A 46 -30.45 -6.41 -2.43
C LYS A 46 -29.23 -6.75 -3.25
N THR A 47 -28.94 -5.91 -4.24
CA THR A 47 -27.82 -6.12 -5.16
C THR A 47 -27.04 -4.82 -5.35
N VAL A 48 -25.72 -4.92 -5.25
CA VAL A 48 -24.79 -3.82 -5.58
C VAL A 48 -24.03 -4.21 -6.85
N VAL A 49 -24.05 -3.33 -7.85
CA VAL A 49 -23.31 -3.49 -9.10
C VAL A 49 -22.33 -2.33 -9.24
N ILE A 50 -21.05 -2.60 -9.09
CA ILE A 50 -19.99 -1.64 -9.36
C ILE A 50 -19.48 -1.88 -10.77
N ARG A 51 -19.47 -0.83 -11.61
CA ARG A 51 -19.08 -0.91 -13.02
C ARG A 51 -17.59 -0.66 -13.19
N ASP A 52 -17.08 -1.14 -14.32
CA ASP A 52 -15.68 -0.94 -14.72
C ASP A 52 -15.32 0.56 -14.76
N GLY A 53 -14.07 0.86 -14.37
CA GLY A 53 -13.58 2.24 -14.18
C GLY A 53 -13.56 2.70 -12.71
N ILE A 54 -14.31 2.06 -11.82
CA ILE A 54 -14.23 2.32 -10.37
C ILE A 54 -13.03 1.57 -9.81
N THR A 55 -12.14 2.29 -9.11
CA THR A 55 -10.86 1.74 -8.59
C THR A 55 -10.88 1.40 -7.10
N THR A 56 -11.78 2.02 -6.34
CA THR A 56 -11.87 1.80 -4.88
C THR A 56 -13.33 1.75 -4.45
N VAL A 57 -13.69 0.75 -3.65
CA VAL A 57 -14.94 0.74 -2.91
C VAL A 57 -14.73 1.57 -1.65
N GLY A 58 -15.45 2.67 -1.50
CA GLY A 58 -15.27 3.62 -0.41
C GLY A 58 -15.53 3.04 0.98
N ASP A 59 -14.92 3.67 1.99
CA ASP A 59 -15.14 3.32 3.39
C ASP A 59 -16.61 3.46 3.78
N TYR A 60 -17.12 2.51 4.56
CA TYR A 60 -18.52 2.44 5.01
C TYR A 60 -19.58 2.36 3.90
N ALA A 61 -19.22 2.31 2.63
CA ALA A 61 -20.13 2.51 1.49
C ALA A 61 -21.41 1.66 1.58
N PHE A 62 -21.35 0.42 2.06
CA PHE A 62 -22.50 -0.49 2.17
C PHE A 62 -22.62 -1.05 3.58
N ALA A 63 -22.04 -0.37 4.59
CA ALA A 63 -22.11 -0.82 5.97
C ALA A 63 -23.55 -0.88 6.48
N GLY A 64 -23.92 -1.98 7.12
CA GLY A 64 -25.27 -2.21 7.64
C GLY A 64 -26.31 -2.61 6.59
N GLY A 65 -25.92 -2.87 5.34
CA GLY A 65 -26.83 -3.38 4.30
C GLY A 65 -27.25 -4.82 4.59
N SER A 66 -28.08 -5.03 5.63
CA SER A 66 -28.43 -6.38 6.13
C SER A 66 -29.17 -7.25 5.11
N ASN A 67 -29.86 -6.63 4.14
CA ASN A 67 -30.58 -7.35 3.08
C ASN A 67 -29.77 -7.50 1.78
N LEU A 68 -28.50 -7.08 1.77
CA LEU A 68 -27.62 -7.21 0.62
C LEU A 68 -27.26 -8.68 0.39
N GLN A 69 -27.65 -9.22 -0.77
CA GLN A 69 -27.48 -10.62 -1.15
C GLN A 69 -26.40 -10.83 -2.19
N GLU A 70 -26.21 -9.85 -3.08
CA GLU A 70 -25.30 -9.95 -4.21
C GLU A 70 -24.45 -8.70 -4.37
N VAL A 71 -23.17 -8.89 -4.66
CA VAL A 71 -22.21 -7.83 -4.96
C VAL A 71 -21.43 -8.22 -6.20
N SER A 72 -21.45 -7.33 -7.21
CA SER A 72 -20.61 -7.45 -8.41
C SER A 72 -19.54 -6.38 -8.39
N LEU A 73 -18.28 -6.79 -8.35
CA LEU A 73 -17.10 -5.93 -8.40
C LEU A 73 -16.40 -6.11 -9.75
N PRO A 74 -15.96 -5.03 -10.42
CA PRO A 74 -15.20 -5.13 -11.66
C PRO A 74 -13.71 -5.35 -11.38
N GLY A 75 -12.96 -5.82 -12.38
CA GLY A 75 -11.50 -6.00 -12.28
C GLY A 75 -10.70 -4.69 -12.19
N SER A 76 -11.34 -3.54 -12.33
CA SER A 76 -10.71 -2.23 -12.09
C SER A 76 -10.61 -1.86 -10.61
N VAL A 77 -11.31 -2.58 -9.72
CA VAL A 77 -11.22 -2.33 -8.27
C VAL A 77 -9.91 -2.89 -7.74
N GLU A 78 -9.13 -2.04 -7.10
CA GLU A 78 -7.87 -2.38 -6.45
C GLU A 78 -8.02 -2.54 -4.93
N ILE A 79 -8.93 -1.76 -4.32
CA ILE A 79 -9.11 -1.70 -2.86
C ILE A 79 -10.60 -1.83 -2.51
N VAL A 80 -10.88 -2.69 -1.52
CA VAL A 80 -12.17 -2.76 -0.84
C VAL A 80 -12.02 -2.10 0.52
N GLY A 81 -12.64 -0.93 0.69
CA GLY A 81 -12.42 0.00 1.80
C GLY A 81 -12.83 -0.50 3.18
N VAL A 82 -12.47 0.30 4.20
CA VAL A 82 -12.72 -0.01 5.62
C VAL A 82 -14.22 -0.04 5.90
N PHE A 83 -14.69 -1.09 6.58
CA PHE A 83 -16.11 -1.29 6.89
C PHE A 83 -17.06 -1.30 5.67
N SER A 84 -16.56 -1.35 4.44
CA SER A 84 -17.36 -1.15 3.22
C SER A 84 -18.61 -2.04 3.13
N PHE A 85 -18.52 -3.31 3.55
CA PHE A 85 -19.63 -4.29 3.59
C PHE A 85 -19.89 -4.83 5.01
N LYS A 86 -19.49 -4.08 6.05
CA LYS A 86 -19.70 -4.51 7.43
C LYS A 86 -21.19 -4.72 7.72
N GLY A 87 -21.54 -5.90 8.27
CA GLY A 87 -22.91 -6.19 8.68
C GLY A 87 -23.86 -6.51 7.52
N CYS A 88 -23.37 -6.92 6.36
CA CYS A 88 -24.16 -7.45 5.26
C CYS A 88 -24.55 -8.91 5.60
N THR A 89 -25.55 -9.06 6.47
CA THR A 89 -25.87 -10.35 7.13
C THR A 89 -26.53 -11.38 6.21
N GLU A 90 -27.08 -10.96 5.05
CA GLU A 90 -27.69 -11.87 4.05
C GLU A 90 -26.71 -12.22 2.90
N LEU A 91 -25.49 -11.67 2.88
CA LEU A 91 -24.49 -11.95 1.87
C LEU A 91 -23.90 -13.36 2.09
N LYS A 92 -24.20 -14.30 1.19
CA LYS A 92 -23.83 -15.73 1.33
C LYS A 92 -22.50 -16.05 0.69
N GLU A 93 -22.15 -15.34 -0.37
CA GLU A 93 -20.87 -15.49 -1.07
C GLU A 93 -20.39 -14.15 -1.60
N ILE A 94 -19.10 -14.02 -1.77
CA ILE A 94 -18.47 -12.86 -2.40
C ILE A 94 -17.37 -13.29 -3.34
N VAL A 95 -17.37 -12.73 -4.54
CA VAL A 95 -16.28 -12.86 -5.51
C VAL A 95 -15.48 -11.57 -5.51
N ILE A 96 -14.25 -11.66 -5.07
CA ILE A 96 -13.27 -10.58 -5.17
C ILE A 96 -12.53 -10.79 -6.48
N PRO A 97 -12.65 -9.87 -7.46
CA PRO A 97 -12.09 -10.08 -8.79
C PRO A 97 -10.57 -9.91 -8.83
N GLU A 98 -9.94 -10.45 -9.88
CA GLU A 98 -8.57 -10.11 -10.21
C GLU A 98 -8.43 -8.59 -10.41
N GLY A 99 -7.35 -8.02 -9.87
CA GLY A 99 -7.12 -6.58 -9.74
C GLY A 99 -7.19 -6.09 -8.30
N VAL A 100 -8.01 -6.72 -7.45
CA VAL A 100 -8.06 -6.37 -6.02
C VAL A 100 -6.78 -6.85 -5.33
N ARG A 101 -6.12 -5.92 -4.65
CA ARG A 101 -4.88 -6.14 -3.90
C ARG A 101 -5.08 -6.07 -2.40
N VAL A 102 -6.01 -5.23 -1.96
CA VAL A 102 -6.21 -4.93 -0.53
C VAL A 102 -7.67 -5.11 -0.13
N LEU A 103 -7.88 -5.91 0.91
CA LEU A 103 -9.11 -5.93 1.68
C LEU A 103 -8.85 -5.18 2.99
N ALA A 104 -9.37 -3.95 3.09
CA ALA A 104 -9.11 -3.08 4.22
C ALA A 104 -9.85 -3.52 5.49
N SER A 105 -9.44 -2.96 6.63
CA SER A 105 -9.90 -3.34 7.97
C SER A 105 -11.42 -3.48 8.07
N LYS A 106 -11.85 -4.65 8.52
CA LYS A 106 -13.27 -4.95 8.83
C LYS A 106 -14.21 -4.84 7.63
N ALA A 107 -13.70 -4.92 6.39
CA ALA A 107 -14.49 -4.75 5.16
C ALA A 107 -15.74 -5.63 5.13
N PHE A 108 -15.66 -6.91 5.54
CA PHE A 108 -16.76 -7.87 5.60
C PHE A 108 -17.10 -8.30 7.03
N GLN A 109 -16.71 -7.50 8.04
CA GLN A 109 -17.00 -7.87 9.43
C GLN A 109 -18.49 -8.00 9.70
N PHE A 110 -18.90 -9.04 10.46
CA PHE A 110 -20.29 -9.38 10.76
C PHE A 110 -21.14 -9.79 9.53
N CYS A 111 -20.56 -10.24 8.43
CA CYS A 111 -21.29 -10.91 7.36
C CYS A 111 -21.61 -12.35 7.82
N SER A 112 -22.63 -12.51 8.69
CA SER A 112 -22.87 -13.76 9.42
C SER A 112 -23.35 -14.90 8.53
N ALA A 113 -23.98 -14.61 7.37
CA ALA A 113 -24.39 -15.64 6.41
C ALA A 113 -23.32 -16.03 5.40
N LEU A 114 -22.15 -15.35 5.39
CA LEU A 114 -21.09 -15.55 4.39
C LEU A 114 -20.48 -16.95 4.55
N ARG A 115 -20.65 -17.79 3.53
CA ARG A 115 -20.18 -19.19 3.52
C ARG A 115 -18.99 -19.40 2.60
N LYS A 116 -18.93 -18.64 1.48
CA LYS A 116 -17.91 -18.80 0.46
C LYS A 116 -17.29 -17.49 0.08
N VAL A 117 -15.98 -17.49 -0.03
CA VAL A 117 -15.19 -16.34 -0.45
C VAL A 117 -14.28 -16.78 -1.60
N TYR A 118 -14.33 -16.05 -2.72
CA TYR A 118 -13.44 -16.24 -3.84
C TYR A 118 -12.43 -15.10 -3.85
N LEU A 119 -11.16 -15.42 -3.72
CA LEU A 119 -10.05 -14.45 -3.60
C LEU A 119 -9.15 -14.52 -4.85
N PRO A 120 -8.73 -13.35 -5.37
CA PRO A 120 -7.90 -13.28 -6.56
C PRO A 120 -6.44 -13.62 -6.26
N SER A 121 -5.69 -14.01 -7.29
CA SER A 121 -4.24 -14.23 -7.18
C SER A 121 -3.47 -12.92 -6.95
N THR A 122 -4.07 -11.78 -7.30
CA THR A 122 -3.52 -10.43 -7.09
C THR A 122 -3.59 -9.93 -5.64
N LEU A 123 -4.26 -10.66 -4.75
CA LEU A 123 -4.46 -10.24 -3.36
C LEU A 123 -3.12 -10.27 -2.60
N THR A 124 -2.74 -9.13 -2.04
CA THR A 124 -1.51 -8.98 -1.24
C THR A 124 -1.80 -8.79 0.24
N ASP A 125 -2.93 -8.13 0.58
CA ASP A 125 -3.23 -7.71 1.94
C ASP A 125 -4.65 -8.04 2.37
N VAL A 126 -4.78 -8.71 3.51
CA VAL A 126 -6.02 -8.88 4.27
C VAL A 126 -5.82 -8.27 5.65
N ASP A 127 -6.35 -7.09 5.82
CA ASP A 127 -6.12 -6.28 7.02
C ASP A 127 -6.90 -6.82 8.25
N MET A 128 -6.91 -6.05 9.33
CA MET A 128 -7.48 -6.47 10.61
C MET A 128 -8.97 -6.75 10.53
N ARG A 129 -9.40 -7.97 10.94
CA ARG A 129 -10.80 -8.38 11.07
C ARG A 129 -11.64 -8.25 9.80
N VAL A 130 -11.02 -8.36 8.61
CA VAL A 130 -11.77 -8.28 7.34
C VAL A 130 -12.97 -9.22 7.38
N PHE A 131 -12.76 -10.48 7.75
CA PHE A 131 -13.83 -11.48 7.92
C PHE A 131 -14.15 -11.76 9.40
N GLY A 132 -13.94 -10.75 10.26
CA GLY A 132 -14.25 -10.85 11.68
C GLY A 132 -15.73 -11.12 11.92
N LYS A 133 -16.08 -12.17 12.70
CA LYS A 133 -17.46 -12.59 12.97
C LYS A 133 -18.23 -13.05 11.72
N CYS A 134 -17.56 -13.59 10.72
CA CYS A 134 -18.16 -14.37 9.62
C CYS A 134 -18.29 -15.84 10.05
N GLU A 135 -19.15 -16.11 11.00
CA GLU A 135 -19.21 -17.41 11.73
C GLU A 135 -19.65 -18.58 10.82
N SER A 136 -20.27 -18.28 9.68
CA SER A 136 -20.69 -19.29 8.70
C SER A 136 -19.65 -19.57 7.60
N LEU A 137 -18.47 -18.95 7.64
CA LEU A 137 -17.47 -19.09 6.58
C LEU A 137 -16.88 -20.51 6.58
N GLU A 138 -17.21 -21.27 5.53
CA GLU A 138 -16.85 -22.67 5.36
C GLU A 138 -15.72 -22.88 4.35
N GLU A 139 -15.74 -22.14 3.24
CA GLU A 139 -14.86 -22.36 2.10
C GLU A 139 -14.24 -21.07 1.57
N VAL A 140 -12.96 -21.14 1.26
CA VAL A 140 -12.18 -20.07 0.62
C VAL A 140 -11.57 -20.63 -0.66
N PHE A 141 -11.88 -20.02 -1.79
CA PHE A 141 -11.33 -20.36 -3.11
C PHE A 141 -10.33 -19.29 -3.50
N TYR A 142 -9.06 -19.62 -3.50
CA TYR A 142 -7.97 -18.71 -3.87
C TYR A 142 -7.47 -19.04 -5.27
N GLN A 143 -7.38 -18.04 -6.15
CA GLN A 143 -6.99 -18.22 -7.54
C GLN A 143 -5.48 -18.48 -7.73
N GLY A 144 -4.65 -18.19 -6.71
CA GLY A 144 -3.23 -18.46 -6.69
C GLY A 144 -2.86 -19.85 -6.17
N SER A 145 -1.55 -20.11 -6.08
CA SER A 145 -0.99 -21.34 -5.50
C SER A 145 -0.94 -21.27 -3.96
N GLU A 146 -0.62 -22.41 -3.30
CA GLU A 146 -0.37 -22.46 -1.85
C GLU A 146 0.81 -21.55 -1.47
N GLU A 147 1.87 -21.52 -2.27
CA GLU A 147 3.04 -20.67 -2.03
C GLU A 147 2.68 -19.18 -2.11
N GLN A 148 1.82 -18.80 -3.06
CA GLN A 148 1.32 -17.43 -3.15
C GLN A 148 0.40 -17.07 -2.00
N TRP A 149 -0.43 -18.01 -1.52
CA TRP A 149 -1.25 -17.78 -0.33
C TRP A 149 -0.41 -17.45 0.91
N GLU A 150 0.68 -18.17 1.13
CA GLU A 150 1.55 -17.93 2.30
C GLU A 150 2.26 -16.56 2.25
N GLN A 151 2.26 -15.92 1.09
CA GLN A 151 2.82 -14.58 0.91
C GLN A 151 1.79 -13.46 1.15
N ILE A 152 0.49 -13.78 1.22
CA ILE A 152 -0.52 -12.78 1.55
C ILE A 152 -0.31 -12.29 2.99
N MET A 153 -0.21 -10.98 3.15
CA MET A 153 -0.15 -10.36 4.48
C MET A 153 -1.54 -10.41 5.12
N ILE A 154 -1.84 -11.49 5.83
CA ILE A 154 -3.07 -11.63 6.59
C ILE A 154 -2.80 -11.19 8.02
N SER A 155 -3.54 -10.17 8.50
CA SER A 155 -3.45 -9.75 9.91
C SER A 155 -3.78 -10.94 10.83
N ARG A 156 -2.80 -11.34 11.64
CA ARG A 156 -2.83 -12.58 12.47
C ARG A 156 -2.94 -12.29 13.97
N SER A 157 -3.34 -11.09 14.39
CA SER A 157 -3.61 -10.93 15.83
C SER A 157 -4.76 -11.86 16.27
N ALA A 158 -4.68 -12.36 17.49
CA ALA A 158 -5.34 -13.60 17.99
C ALA A 158 -6.85 -13.80 17.71
N SER A 159 -7.55 -12.82 17.13
CA SER A 159 -8.97 -12.93 16.78
C SER A 159 -9.33 -12.29 15.43
N ASP A 160 -8.35 -11.86 14.64
CA ASP A 160 -8.64 -10.97 13.52
C ASP A 160 -9.33 -11.69 12.36
N ASN A 161 -8.63 -12.57 11.68
CA ASN A 161 -9.16 -13.26 10.49
C ASN A 161 -9.26 -14.78 10.72
N GLN A 162 -9.57 -15.20 11.97
CA GLN A 162 -9.62 -16.62 12.31
C GLN A 162 -10.59 -17.42 11.41
N TYR A 163 -11.74 -16.85 11.04
CA TYR A 163 -12.71 -17.54 10.19
C TYR A 163 -12.18 -17.75 8.77
N LEU A 164 -11.43 -16.79 8.21
CA LEU A 164 -10.76 -16.95 6.92
C LEU A 164 -9.68 -18.04 6.96
N VAL A 165 -8.87 -18.04 8.01
CA VAL A 165 -7.73 -18.98 8.15
C VAL A 165 -8.19 -20.40 8.47
N GLN A 166 -9.30 -20.55 9.21
CA GLN A 166 -9.86 -21.85 9.60
C GLN A 166 -10.76 -22.48 8.54
N ALA A 167 -11.31 -21.67 7.61
CA ALA A 167 -12.14 -22.19 6.53
C ALA A 167 -11.36 -23.15 5.63
N LYS A 168 -12.08 -24.08 5.00
CA LYS A 168 -11.47 -25.00 4.04
C LYS A 168 -10.97 -24.24 2.82
N ARG A 169 -9.65 -24.18 2.64
CA ARG A 169 -9.01 -23.49 1.54
C ARG A 169 -8.88 -24.39 0.32
N HIS A 170 -9.10 -23.81 -0.84
CA HIS A 170 -8.91 -24.41 -2.17
C HIS A 170 -8.03 -23.46 -2.98
N CYS A 171 -6.75 -23.78 -3.13
CA CYS A 171 -5.84 -23.06 -4.03
C CYS A 171 -6.00 -23.61 -5.44
N LEU A 172 -6.40 -22.77 -6.39
CA LEU A 172 -6.75 -23.16 -7.75
C LEU A 172 -5.56 -23.08 -8.70
N GLY A 173 -4.51 -22.31 -8.31
CA GLY A 173 -3.24 -22.25 -9.01
C GLY A 173 -2.37 -23.45 -8.65
N THR A 174 -1.90 -24.21 -9.64
CA THR A 174 -0.92 -25.29 -9.43
C THR A 174 0.50 -24.74 -9.59
N PRO A 175 1.46 -25.13 -8.72
CA PRO A 175 2.86 -24.75 -8.88
C PRO A 175 3.34 -25.22 -10.27
N GLY A 176 3.69 -24.27 -11.15
CA GLY A 176 4.35 -24.58 -12.43
C GLY A 176 3.49 -25.03 -13.60
N THR A 177 2.17 -24.95 -13.54
CA THR A 177 1.31 -25.10 -14.73
C THR A 177 0.80 -23.74 -15.19
N GLU A 178 1.18 -23.36 -16.39
CA GLU A 178 0.49 -22.27 -17.12
C GLU A 178 -0.99 -22.60 -17.17
N THR A 179 -1.83 -21.73 -16.62
CA THR A 179 -3.29 -21.89 -16.68
C THR A 179 -3.73 -21.84 -18.14
N PRO A 180 -4.70 -22.69 -18.57
CA PRO A 180 -5.26 -22.59 -19.91
C PRO A 180 -5.95 -21.23 -20.01
N GLU A 181 -5.47 -20.41 -20.91
CA GLU A 181 -6.05 -19.21 -21.51
C GLU A 181 -7.27 -18.60 -20.77
N VAL A 182 -7.05 -17.95 -19.64
CA VAL A 182 -7.76 -16.72 -19.39
C VAL A 182 -7.09 -15.71 -20.33
N ARG A 183 -7.83 -15.21 -21.31
CA ARG A 183 -7.38 -14.20 -22.28
C ARG A 183 -6.48 -13.22 -21.55
N SER A 184 -5.21 -13.17 -21.94
CA SER A 184 -4.21 -12.28 -21.41
C SER A 184 -4.74 -10.85 -21.52
N LYS A 185 -5.29 -10.32 -20.42
CA LYS A 185 -5.27 -8.87 -20.24
C LYS A 185 -3.79 -8.51 -20.19
N SER A 186 -3.36 -7.61 -21.05
CA SER A 186 -2.03 -7.01 -20.91
C SER A 186 -1.87 -6.59 -19.46
N PRO A 187 -0.70 -6.83 -18.83
CA PRO A 187 -0.46 -6.46 -17.44
C PRO A 187 -0.90 -5.02 -17.21
N ASP A 188 -1.50 -4.73 -16.08
CA ASP A 188 -1.92 -3.36 -15.78
C ASP A 188 -0.70 -2.42 -15.80
N ARG A 189 -0.95 -1.12 -15.79
CA ARG A 189 0.14 -0.14 -15.90
C ARG A 189 1.16 -0.27 -14.77
N TYR A 190 0.71 -0.64 -13.56
CA TYR A 190 1.58 -0.87 -12.41
C TYR A 190 2.45 -2.11 -12.64
N GLU A 191 1.85 -3.24 -13.00
CA GLU A 191 2.57 -4.48 -13.30
C GLU A 191 3.59 -4.30 -14.43
N GLN A 192 3.22 -3.56 -15.48
CA GLN A 192 4.15 -3.23 -16.57
C GLN A 192 5.35 -2.43 -16.07
N ILE A 193 5.14 -1.47 -15.16
CA ILE A 193 6.21 -0.67 -14.57
C ILE A 193 7.09 -1.56 -13.69
N ILE A 194 6.51 -2.37 -12.81
CA ILE A 194 7.23 -3.28 -11.91
C ILE A 194 8.07 -4.28 -12.71
N LEU A 195 7.49 -4.95 -13.70
CA LEU A 195 8.21 -5.89 -14.57
C LEU A 195 9.38 -5.23 -15.27
N LYS A 196 9.18 -4.02 -15.81
CA LYS A 196 10.24 -3.27 -16.47
C LYS A 196 11.36 -2.89 -15.51
N VAL A 197 11.02 -2.37 -14.31
CA VAL A 197 12.05 -1.95 -13.33
C VAL A 197 12.77 -3.17 -12.78
N ARG A 198 12.08 -4.29 -12.58
CA ARG A 198 12.70 -5.57 -12.19
C ARG A 198 13.71 -6.04 -13.24
N GLU A 199 13.33 -6.03 -14.53
CA GLU A 199 14.25 -6.36 -15.62
C GLU A 199 15.51 -5.48 -15.61
N VAL A 200 15.34 -4.18 -15.34
CA VAL A 200 16.45 -3.22 -15.21
C VAL A 200 17.36 -3.57 -14.03
N LEU A 201 16.79 -3.91 -12.88
CA LEU A 201 17.54 -4.31 -11.69
C LEU A 201 18.31 -5.61 -11.92
N ASP A 202 17.68 -6.61 -12.52
CA ASP A 202 18.30 -7.91 -12.85
C ASP A 202 19.47 -7.78 -13.83
N GLN A 203 19.44 -6.77 -14.71
CA GLN A 203 20.50 -6.46 -15.66
C GLN A 203 21.61 -5.55 -15.10
N GLY A 204 21.47 -5.06 -13.86
CA GLY A 204 22.39 -4.13 -13.24
C GLY A 204 22.31 -2.71 -13.82
N GLY A 205 21.11 -2.29 -14.24
CA GLY A 205 20.83 -0.99 -14.80
C GLY A 205 20.61 -0.99 -16.31
N ASP A 206 19.99 0.06 -16.83
CA ASP A 206 19.76 0.27 -18.28
C ASP A 206 20.17 1.68 -18.75
N GLY A 207 20.95 2.38 -17.94
CA GLY A 207 21.37 3.76 -18.21
C GLY A 207 20.25 4.80 -18.02
N LYS A 208 19.16 4.48 -17.34
CA LYS A 208 18.08 5.40 -17.02
C LYS A 208 17.90 5.56 -15.52
N PHE A 209 17.40 6.71 -15.13
CA PHE A 209 17.06 7.01 -13.75
C PHE A 209 15.55 6.88 -13.54
N TYR A 210 15.15 6.01 -12.61
CA TYR A 210 13.75 5.75 -12.28
C TYR A 210 13.40 6.29 -10.89
N ILE A 211 12.22 6.87 -10.78
CA ILE A 211 11.66 7.42 -9.55
C ILE A 211 10.32 6.73 -9.34
N LEU A 212 10.22 5.94 -8.27
CA LEU A 212 9.02 5.21 -7.89
C LEU A 212 8.49 5.78 -6.58
N VAL A 213 7.27 6.27 -6.62
CA VAL A 213 6.58 6.77 -5.43
C VAL A 213 5.54 5.72 -5.02
N PRO A 214 5.78 4.95 -3.95
CA PRO A 214 4.82 3.97 -3.47
C PRO A 214 3.54 4.66 -3.01
N LYS A 215 2.40 4.02 -3.25
CA LYS A 215 1.12 4.51 -2.74
C LYS A 215 1.04 4.17 -1.26
N LEU A 216 1.35 5.13 -0.40
CA LEU A 216 1.34 4.96 1.06
C LEU A 216 -0.05 5.12 1.69
N TRP A 217 -1.00 5.66 0.91
CA TRP A 217 -2.34 5.92 1.43
C TRP A 217 -3.14 4.64 1.61
N GLU A 218 -3.71 4.47 2.80
CA GLU A 218 -4.70 3.45 3.12
C GLU A 218 -6.04 4.07 3.50
N PRO A 219 -7.17 3.49 3.05
CA PRO A 219 -8.49 3.85 3.57
C PRO A 219 -8.54 3.71 5.09
N GLY A 220 -9.02 4.74 5.78
CA GLY A 220 -9.15 4.72 7.25
C GLY A 220 -7.96 5.23 8.06
N ILE A 221 -6.81 5.52 7.45
CA ILE A 221 -5.77 6.29 8.09
C ILE A 221 -6.15 7.77 8.01
N ARG A 222 -6.52 8.36 9.14
CA ARG A 222 -6.87 9.80 9.23
C ARG A 222 -5.67 10.73 9.07
N ALA A 223 -4.46 10.21 9.22
CA ALA A 223 -3.22 10.95 9.07
C ALA A 223 -2.84 11.05 7.60
N LYS A 224 -2.08 12.08 7.25
CA LYS A 224 -1.35 12.13 6.00
C LYS A 224 -0.55 10.83 5.87
N SER A 225 -0.51 10.24 4.68
CA SER A 225 0.18 8.96 4.41
C SER A 225 1.70 9.02 4.61
N GLY A 226 2.25 10.20 4.84
CA GLY A 226 3.68 10.44 4.86
C GLY A 226 4.29 10.35 3.45
N ASP A 227 5.59 10.44 3.37
CA ASP A 227 6.32 10.42 2.12
C ASP A 227 7.25 9.19 2.04
N SER A 228 7.39 8.66 0.83
CA SER A 228 8.40 7.65 0.51
C SER A 228 8.69 7.69 -0.99
N THR A 229 9.95 7.53 -1.35
CA THR A 229 10.37 7.48 -2.75
C THR A 229 11.50 6.48 -2.91
N LEU A 230 11.33 5.51 -3.79
CA LEU A 230 12.39 4.59 -4.20
C LEU A 230 13.01 5.08 -5.51
N LEU A 231 14.31 5.25 -5.50
CA LEU A 231 15.12 5.63 -6.66
C LEU A 231 15.88 4.40 -7.18
N VAL A 232 15.87 4.19 -8.49
CA VAL A 232 16.72 3.20 -9.17
C VAL A 232 17.63 3.97 -10.12
N PHE A 233 18.94 3.87 -9.87
CA PHE A 233 19.95 4.59 -10.59
C PHE A 233 20.32 3.90 -11.91
N PRO A 234 20.97 4.62 -12.86
CA PRO A 234 21.31 4.09 -14.17
C PRO A 234 22.19 2.84 -14.17
N ASP A 235 22.92 2.60 -13.10
CA ASP A 235 23.79 1.43 -12.87
C ASP A 235 23.13 0.34 -12.01
N GLY A 236 21.81 0.43 -11.76
CA GLY A 236 21.03 -0.52 -10.99
C GLY A 236 21.11 -0.34 -9.45
N GLN A 237 21.91 0.61 -8.95
CA GLN A 237 21.90 0.93 -7.52
C GLN A 237 20.54 1.49 -7.09
N THR A 238 20.21 1.35 -5.80
CA THR A 238 18.90 1.73 -5.27
C THR A 238 19.02 2.60 -4.03
N MET A 239 18.10 3.57 -3.90
CA MET A 239 18.02 4.42 -2.72
C MET A 239 16.57 4.65 -2.33
N LEU A 240 16.24 4.42 -1.06
CA LEU A 240 14.94 4.74 -0.48
C LEU A 240 15.04 6.06 0.27
N ILE A 241 14.13 6.99 -0.02
CA ILE A 241 13.96 8.24 0.71
C ILE A 241 12.66 8.14 1.50
N ASP A 242 12.74 8.20 2.82
CA ASP A 242 11.63 8.07 3.76
C ASP A 242 10.84 6.76 3.62
N ALA A 243 9.97 6.47 4.57
CA ALA A 243 9.15 5.25 4.56
C ALA A 243 7.73 5.46 5.12
N GLY A 244 7.28 6.72 5.19
CA GLY A 244 5.96 7.06 5.67
C GLY A 244 5.74 6.78 7.16
N PHE A 245 4.48 6.83 7.58
CA PHE A 245 4.08 6.38 8.92
C PHE A 245 4.36 4.89 9.14
N VAL A 246 4.37 4.45 10.40
CA VAL A 246 4.57 3.04 10.74
C VAL A 246 3.54 2.12 10.05
N GLU A 247 2.30 2.57 9.92
CA GLU A 247 1.24 1.85 9.24
C GLU A 247 1.49 1.72 7.72
N CYS A 248 2.28 2.63 7.16
CA CYS A 248 2.61 2.69 5.73
C CYS A 248 3.86 1.88 5.35
N GLY A 249 4.71 1.54 6.30
CA GLY A 249 5.95 0.79 6.05
C GLY A 249 5.75 -0.53 5.30
N LYS A 250 4.61 -1.18 5.51
CA LYS A 250 4.23 -2.40 4.78
C LYS A 250 4.07 -2.18 3.27
N HIS A 251 3.62 -1.00 2.82
CA HIS A 251 3.50 -0.67 1.40
C HIS A 251 4.85 -0.48 0.73
N VAL A 252 5.79 0.13 1.46
CA VAL A 252 7.18 0.22 1.01
C VAL A 252 7.78 -1.18 0.91
N VAL A 253 7.57 -2.03 1.91
CA VAL A 253 8.00 -3.44 1.90
C VAL A 253 7.35 -4.21 0.74
N SER A 254 6.06 -3.97 0.43
CA SER A 254 5.40 -4.59 -0.72
C SER A 254 6.07 -4.19 -2.03
N LEU A 255 6.36 -2.90 -2.24
CA LEU A 255 7.08 -2.44 -3.42
C LEU A 255 8.46 -3.09 -3.55
N LEU A 256 9.23 -3.18 -2.46
CA LEU A 256 10.54 -3.83 -2.46
C LEU A 256 10.44 -5.33 -2.83
N ARG A 257 9.41 -6.01 -2.32
CA ARG A 257 9.11 -7.40 -2.65
C ARG A 257 8.71 -7.58 -4.10
N ASP A 258 7.81 -6.73 -4.62
CA ASP A 258 7.36 -6.74 -6.00
C ASP A 258 8.53 -6.51 -6.97
N LEU A 259 9.54 -5.75 -6.55
CA LEU A 259 10.77 -5.52 -7.30
C LEU A 259 11.86 -6.59 -7.06
N HIS A 260 11.64 -7.58 -6.20
CA HIS A 260 12.63 -8.57 -5.76
C HIS A 260 13.87 -7.95 -5.13
N LEU A 261 13.75 -6.75 -4.55
CA LEU A 261 14.85 -6.08 -3.88
C LEU A 261 15.11 -6.71 -2.52
N THR A 262 16.28 -7.29 -2.38
CA THR A 262 16.78 -7.91 -1.13
C THR A 262 17.79 -7.02 -0.40
N SER A 263 18.21 -5.91 -1.03
CA SER A 263 19.18 -4.96 -0.47
C SER A 263 18.86 -3.54 -0.93
N LEU A 264 19.40 -2.56 -0.20
CA LEU A 264 19.35 -1.15 -0.56
C LEU A 264 20.76 -0.55 -0.46
N ASP A 265 21.21 0.15 -1.52
CA ASP A 265 22.50 0.84 -1.53
C ASP A 265 22.46 2.12 -0.69
N GLY A 266 21.29 2.76 -0.60
CA GLY A 266 21.07 3.91 0.25
C GLY A 266 19.70 3.93 0.90
N VAL A 267 19.65 4.48 2.11
CA VAL A 267 18.42 4.92 2.76
C VAL A 267 18.64 6.35 3.23
N VAL A 268 17.71 7.23 2.93
CA VAL A 268 17.76 8.65 3.33
C VAL A 268 16.55 8.93 4.20
N LEU A 269 16.76 9.60 5.33
CA LEU A 269 15.70 10.22 6.09
C LEU A 269 15.73 11.72 5.84
N SER A 270 14.67 12.26 5.25
CA SER A 270 14.54 13.69 4.97
C SER A 270 14.49 14.50 6.27
N HIS A 271 13.65 14.08 7.22
CA HIS A 271 13.60 14.59 8.60
C HIS A 271 12.92 13.57 9.54
N SER A 272 12.99 13.80 10.84
CA SER A 272 12.70 12.76 11.84
C SER A 272 11.25 12.67 12.31
N HIS A 273 10.29 13.27 11.62
CA HIS A 273 8.87 13.08 11.92
C HIS A 273 8.40 11.65 11.63
N ASP A 274 7.39 11.21 12.35
CA ASP A 274 6.86 9.83 12.23
C ASP A 274 6.26 9.51 10.86
N ASP A 275 5.79 10.51 10.12
CA ASP A 275 5.28 10.38 8.75
C ASP A 275 6.39 10.23 7.67
N HIS A 276 7.65 10.25 8.09
CA HIS A 276 8.81 9.98 7.25
C HIS A 276 9.64 8.81 7.79
N ALA A 277 9.86 8.75 9.10
CA ALA A 277 10.69 7.73 9.75
C ALA A 277 9.92 6.46 10.17
N GLY A 278 8.59 6.53 10.23
CA GLY A 278 7.75 5.52 10.87
C GLY A 278 7.91 4.12 10.30
N GLY A 279 7.97 3.98 8.98
CA GLY A 279 8.06 2.70 8.28
C GLY A 279 9.48 2.13 8.15
N LEU A 280 10.54 2.90 8.47
CA LEU A 280 11.94 2.49 8.24
C LEU A 280 12.32 1.18 8.95
N GLN A 281 11.82 0.95 10.16
CA GLN A 281 12.11 -0.27 10.92
C GLN A 281 11.59 -1.51 10.17
N GLN A 282 10.38 -1.47 9.62
CA GLN A 282 9.80 -2.58 8.86
C GLN A 282 10.57 -2.85 7.58
N VAL A 283 11.03 -1.80 6.90
CA VAL A 283 11.90 -1.91 5.72
C VAL A 283 13.20 -2.62 6.08
N ALA A 284 13.86 -2.21 7.16
CA ALA A 284 15.10 -2.83 7.59
C ALA A 284 14.89 -4.30 7.98
N GLU A 285 13.83 -4.61 8.73
CA GLU A 285 13.50 -5.98 9.11
C GLU A 285 13.26 -6.86 7.87
N TYR A 286 12.54 -6.35 6.88
CA TYR A 286 12.35 -7.05 5.61
C TYR A 286 13.68 -7.30 4.91
N ILE A 287 14.50 -6.28 4.67
CA ILE A 287 15.79 -6.39 3.98
C ILE A 287 16.70 -7.41 4.69
N TYR A 288 16.89 -7.27 6.00
CA TYR A 288 17.78 -8.17 6.75
C TYR A 288 17.19 -9.56 7.01
N SER A 289 15.93 -9.82 6.68
CA SER A 289 15.34 -11.16 6.66
C SER A 289 15.63 -11.92 5.35
N GLN A 290 16.09 -11.22 4.31
CA GLN A 290 16.44 -11.84 3.04
C GLN A 290 17.85 -12.45 3.11
N ASP A 291 18.09 -13.51 2.32
CA ASP A 291 19.42 -14.12 2.23
C ASP A 291 20.41 -13.13 1.59
N GLY A 292 21.48 -12.83 2.31
CA GLY A 292 22.45 -11.81 1.89
C GLY A 292 21.96 -10.37 1.92
N GLY A 293 20.80 -10.09 2.55
CA GLY A 293 20.20 -8.75 2.60
C GLY A 293 21.05 -7.75 3.38
N TYR A 294 21.18 -6.53 2.84
CA TYR A 294 21.93 -5.45 3.46
C TYR A 294 21.36 -4.07 3.12
N ILE A 295 21.62 -3.11 4.02
CA ILE A 295 21.55 -1.67 3.74
C ILE A 295 22.98 -1.15 3.75
N SER A 296 23.45 -0.60 2.62
CA SER A 296 24.84 -0.17 2.48
C SER A 296 25.12 1.10 3.26
N CYS A 297 24.30 2.13 3.10
CA CYS A 297 24.49 3.41 3.76
C CYS A 297 23.18 4.09 4.15
N TYR A 298 23.16 4.70 5.33
CA TYR A 298 22.06 5.53 5.81
C TYR A 298 22.50 6.99 5.93
N TYR A 299 21.69 7.89 5.37
CA TYR A 299 21.94 9.32 5.32
C TYR A 299 20.83 10.08 6.05
N ARG A 300 21.18 11.02 6.90
CA ARG A 300 20.27 11.94 7.56
C ARG A 300 20.92 13.26 7.95
N SER A 301 20.11 14.27 8.27
CA SER A 301 20.61 15.50 8.88
C SER A 301 21.17 15.25 10.28
N ALA A 302 21.90 16.21 10.83
CA ALA A 302 22.51 16.11 12.15
C ALA A 302 21.49 15.98 13.28
N PHE A 303 20.31 16.58 13.11
CA PHE A 303 19.29 16.62 14.16
C PHE A 303 18.26 15.51 14.02
N VAL A 304 18.01 14.77 15.10
CA VAL A 304 16.99 13.70 15.18
C VAL A 304 16.34 13.72 16.55
N ASN A 305 15.02 13.76 16.56
CA ASN A 305 14.21 13.72 17.78
C ASN A 305 13.19 12.57 17.81
N SER A 306 13.31 11.59 16.92
CA SER A 306 12.41 10.43 16.87
C SER A 306 13.00 9.21 17.58
N GLN A 307 12.24 8.63 18.50
CA GLN A 307 12.58 7.35 19.13
C GLN A 307 12.63 6.20 18.12
N ARG A 308 11.77 6.27 17.08
CA ARG A 308 11.67 5.27 16.01
C ARG A 308 12.90 5.32 15.11
N GLU A 309 13.32 6.53 14.73
CA GLU A 309 14.55 6.68 13.97
C GLU A 309 15.75 6.16 14.75
N LYS A 310 15.83 6.47 16.04
CA LYS A 310 16.90 5.97 16.90
C LYS A 310 16.94 4.44 16.95
N ALA A 311 15.78 3.79 17.07
CA ALA A 311 15.68 2.32 17.08
C ALA A 311 16.13 1.74 15.73
N PHE A 312 15.68 2.32 14.62
CA PHE A 312 16.11 1.95 13.28
C PHE A 312 17.62 2.15 13.10
N PHE A 313 18.15 3.30 13.48
CA PHE A 313 19.57 3.61 13.39
C PHE A 313 20.45 2.60 14.13
N ASP A 314 20.10 2.32 15.41
CA ASP A 314 20.83 1.34 16.22
C ASP A 314 20.74 -0.06 15.59
N TYR A 315 19.58 -0.44 15.06
CA TYR A 315 19.36 -1.72 14.42
C TYR A 315 20.23 -1.92 13.17
N ILE A 316 20.20 -0.98 12.21
CA ILE A 316 20.97 -1.10 10.96
C ILE A 316 22.47 -1.00 11.20
N ARG A 317 22.91 -0.18 12.16
CA ARG A 317 24.30 -0.03 12.56
C ARG A 317 24.85 -1.34 13.16
N ALA A 318 24.05 -2.02 13.97
CA ALA A 318 24.41 -3.33 14.50
C ALA A 318 24.52 -4.39 13.39
N LYS A 319 23.86 -4.19 12.26
CA LYS A 319 23.94 -5.02 11.04
C LYS A 319 25.07 -4.63 10.09
N GLY A 320 25.85 -3.59 10.40
CA GLY A 320 27.03 -3.17 9.64
C GLY A 320 26.78 -2.10 8.59
N ALA A 321 25.59 -1.49 8.54
CA ALA A 321 25.33 -0.36 7.65
C ALA A 321 26.24 0.84 7.96
N ARG A 322 26.75 1.50 6.93
CA ARG A 322 27.44 2.79 7.09
C ARG A 322 26.42 3.87 7.40
N THR A 323 26.81 4.89 8.13
CA THR A 323 25.92 6.00 8.50
C THR A 323 26.60 7.35 8.25
N VAL A 324 25.88 8.26 7.59
CA VAL A 324 26.24 9.66 7.39
C VAL A 324 25.18 10.50 8.10
N THR A 325 25.54 11.07 9.24
CA THR A 325 24.60 11.70 10.20
C THR A 325 24.72 13.23 10.24
N ASP A 326 25.37 13.83 9.26
CA ASP A 326 25.59 15.28 9.18
C ASP A 326 25.38 15.77 7.73
N VAL A 327 24.27 15.31 7.14
CA VAL A 327 23.90 15.76 5.79
C VAL A 327 23.25 17.13 5.91
N LYS A 328 23.80 18.11 5.19
CA LYS A 328 23.37 19.51 5.19
C LYS A 328 23.69 20.18 3.87
N GLU A 329 23.37 21.45 3.72
CA GLU A 329 23.71 22.25 2.56
C GLU A 329 25.18 22.08 2.16
N GLY A 330 25.41 21.95 0.85
CA GLY A 330 26.72 21.69 0.28
C GLY A 330 27.17 20.24 0.27
N PHE A 331 26.37 19.30 0.85
CA PHE A 331 26.64 17.88 0.69
C PHE A 331 26.40 17.45 -0.77
N HIS A 332 27.36 16.77 -1.35
CA HIS A 332 27.31 16.27 -2.72
C HIS A 332 27.75 14.82 -2.80
N MET A 333 27.07 14.04 -3.64
CA MET A 333 27.47 12.70 -4.04
C MET A 333 27.02 12.42 -5.48
N SER A 334 27.57 11.38 -6.09
CA SER A 334 27.13 10.90 -7.40
C SER A 334 26.93 9.39 -7.34
N ILE A 335 25.83 8.90 -7.89
CA ILE A 335 25.47 7.47 -7.96
C ILE A 335 25.02 7.19 -9.40
N GLY A 336 25.64 6.21 -10.05
CA GLY A 336 25.26 5.82 -11.42
C GLY A 336 25.27 6.97 -12.43
N GLY A 337 26.10 8.01 -12.21
CA GLY A 337 26.15 9.22 -13.05
C GLY A 337 25.01 10.23 -12.76
N VAL A 338 24.22 10.03 -11.70
CA VAL A 338 23.26 11.00 -11.18
C VAL A 338 23.97 11.85 -10.12
N ASP A 339 24.01 13.16 -10.32
CA ASP A 339 24.54 14.10 -9.34
C ASP A 339 23.48 14.46 -8.32
N ILE A 340 23.82 14.33 -7.04
CA ILE A 340 22.94 14.58 -5.90
C ILE A 340 23.53 15.72 -5.09
N ALA A 341 22.79 16.82 -4.99
CA ALA A 341 23.17 18.02 -4.23
C ALA A 341 22.13 18.30 -3.14
N VAL A 342 22.57 18.62 -1.95
CA VAL A 342 21.72 18.99 -0.81
C VAL A 342 21.76 20.50 -0.61
N TYR A 343 20.58 21.12 -0.48
CA TYR A 343 20.39 22.56 -0.35
C TYR A 343 19.82 22.98 1.01
N ASN A 344 19.43 22.05 1.83
CA ASN A 344 18.90 22.29 3.17
C ASN A 344 19.17 21.04 4.07
N PRO A 345 19.35 21.16 5.38
CA PRO A 345 19.34 22.43 6.15
C PRO A 345 20.64 23.22 6.01
N GLU A 346 20.52 24.55 6.11
CA GLU A 346 21.68 25.45 6.28
C GLU A 346 22.35 25.20 7.64
N GLU A 347 23.67 25.39 7.72
CA GLU A 347 24.43 25.17 8.96
C GLU A 347 23.95 26.03 10.13
N ALA A 348 23.68 27.32 9.86
CA ALA A 348 23.14 28.25 10.86
C ALA A 348 21.77 27.80 11.41
N LEU A 349 20.95 27.18 10.59
CA LEU A 349 19.64 26.63 10.99
C LEU A 349 19.81 25.43 11.92
N VAL A 350 20.72 24.52 11.60
CA VAL A 350 21.06 23.36 12.44
C VAL A 350 21.57 23.80 13.82
N GLU A 351 22.44 24.82 13.87
CA GLU A 351 22.98 25.35 15.13
C GLU A 351 21.94 26.05 16.00
N SER A 352 20.89 26.65 15.40
CA SER A 352 19.83 27.35 16.11
C SER A 352 18.64 26.45 16.53
N CYS A 353 18.64 25.18 16.15
CA CYS A 353 17.52 24.26 16.38
C CYS A 353 17.30 24.01 17.88
N THR A 354 16.06 24.20 18.33
CA THR A 354 15.63 23.96 19.73
C THR A 354 15.05 22.57 19.93
N GLY A 355 14.75 21.85 18.84
CA GLY A 355 14.07 20.56 18.86
C GLY A 355 12.56 20.65 18.95
N ALA A 356 11.98 21.81 18.74
CA ALA A 356 10.54 21.97 18.56
C ALA A 356 10.08 21.29 17.26
N GLU A 357 8.80 20.90 17.17
CA GLU A 357 8.24 20.19 16.02
C GLU A 357 8.37 21.00 14.71
N GLU A 358 8.20 22.33 14.81
CA GLU A 358 8.38 23.24 13.66
C GLU A 358 9.84 23.28 13.16
N ASP A 359 10.81 23.13 14.06
CA ASP A 359 12.22 23.11 13.71
C ASP A 359 12.58 21.88 12.86
N LEU A 360 11.94 20.73 13.11
CA LEU A 360 12.21 19.49 12.38
C LEU A 360 11.85 19.60 10.90
N ASN A 361 10.74 20.26 10.56
CA ASN A 361 10.38 20.55 9.17
C ASN A 361 11.40 21.46 8.49
N ASN A 362 11.87 22.47 9.21
CA ASN A 362 12.89 23.40 8.69
C ASN A 362 14.24 22.72 8.43
N LEU A 363 14.50 21.60 9.13
CA LEU A 363 15.72 20.79 8.95
C LEU A 363 15.59 19.68 7.93
N SER A 364 14.48 19.63 7.19
CA SER A 364 14.24 18.64 6.16
C SER A 364 15.25 18.74 5.03
N LEU A 365 15.76 17.60 4.55
CA LEU A 365 16.69 17.55 3.45
C LEU A 365 16.00 17.95 2.15
N LEU A 366 16.41 19.07 1.55
CA LEU A 366 16.06 19.43 0.19
C LEU A 366 17.15 18.91 -0.74
N MET A 367 16.84 17.87 -1.51
CA MET A 367 17.81 17.23 -2.39
C MET A 367 17.45 17.42 -3.86
N LYS A 368 18.45 17.72 -4.65
CA LYS A 368 18.35 17.82 -6.11
C LYS A 368 19.13 16.69 -6.75
N PHE A 369 18.45 15.93 -7.57
CA PHE A 369 19.01 14.87 -8.40
C PHE A 369 19.09 15.36 -9.83
N THR A 370 20.27 15.31 -10.45
CA THR A 370 20.51 15.76 -11.83
C THR A 370 21.07 14.62 -12.65
N TYR A 371 20.38 14.27 -13.75
CA TYR A 371 20.84 13.29 -14.71
C TYR A 371 20.67 13.80 -16.13
N GLY A 372 21.77 14.03 -16.82
CA GLY A 372 21.79 14.67 -18.14
C GLY A 372 21.17 16.07 -18.09
N LYS A 373 20.02 16.25 -18.77
CA LYS A 373 19.27 17.53 -18.80
C LYS A 373 18.06 17.53 -17.84
N SER A 374 17.83 16.44 -17.15
CA SER A 374 16.66 16.25 -16.25
C SER A 374 17.04 16.49 -14.81
N THR A 375 16.12 17.07 -14.06
CA THR A 375 16.27 17.35 -12.64
C THR A 375 15.05 16.89 -11.89
N PHE A 376 15.25 16.28 -10.73
CA PHE A 376 14.23 15.92 -9.75
C PHE A 376 14.59 16.57 -8.41
N LEU A 377 13.58 17.09 -7.72
CA LEU A 377 13.72 17.67 -6.38
C LEU A 377 12.86 16.88 -5.40
N THR A 378 13.41 16.59 -4.23
CA THR A 378 12.64 16.13 -3.08
C THR A 378 12.67 17.19 -1.99
N SER A 379 11.53 17.39 -1.33
CA SER A 379 11.44 18.11 -0.06
C SER A 379 10.68 17.22 0.89
N GLY A 380 11.21 16.97 2.06
CA GLY A 380 10.50 16.27 3.11
C GLY A 380 9.40 17.13 3.74
#